data_9ff2e15a798d83749ab2fe5ccc73e5cb
#
_entry.id   9ff2e15a798d83749ab2fe5ccc73e5cb
#
_cell.length_a   1.000
_cell.length_b   1.000
_cell.length_c   1.000
_cell.angle_alpha   90.00
_cell.angle_beta   90.00
_cell.angle_gamma   90.00
#
_symmetry.space_group_name_H-M   'P 1'
#
loop_
_entity.id
_entity.type
_entity.pdbx_description
1 polymer ?
#
loop_
_entity_poly.entity_id
_entity_poly.type
_entity_poly.pdbx_seq_one_letter_code
_entity_poly.pdbx_strand_id
1 'polypeptide(L)'
;MECVEKAKRVRNVEKPLIFHCDRGCQYVSEAFQKATKGMIHSYSKKAYPWDNACIESFHALLKREWINRFKIFNYAHAHKLIFEYIETFYNTVRIHSHCGYLSPNEYEEQYLENIEENAIKIAN
;
A
#
# COMPACT_ATOMS: atom_id res chain seq x y z
N MET A 1 3.09 -5.23 -12.93
CA MET A 1 2.26 -4.47 -13.87
C MET A 1 0.80 -4.56 -13.46
N GLU A 2 0.24 -5.74 -13.40
CA GLU A 2 -1.17 -6.00 -13.03
C GLU A 2 -1.60 -5.33 -11.71
N CYS A 3 -0.77 -5.37 -10.66
CA CYS A 3 -1.05 -4.70 -9.39
C CYS A 3 -1.18 -3.17 -9.53
N VAL A 4 -0.35 -2.54 -10.35
CA VAL A 4 -0.41 -1.09 -10.59
C VAL A 4 -1.71 -0.72 -11.31
N GLU A 5 -2.06 -1.48 -12.35
CA GLU A 5 -3.30 -1.25 -13.10
C GLU A 5 -4.55 -1.49 -12.23
N LYS A 6 -4.50 -2.50 -11.36
CA LYS A 6 -5.57 -2.75 -10.39
C LYS A 6 -5.69 -1.58 -9.39
N ALA A 7 -4.58 -1.12 -8.84
CA ALA A 7 -4.55 0.01 -7.90
C ALA A 7 -5.12 1.29 -8.54
N LYS A 8 -4.75 1.60 -9.78
CA LYS A 8 -5.29 2.76 -10.52
C LYS A 8 -6.81 2.68 -10.73
N ARG A 9 -7.35 1.50 -10.97
CA ARG A 9 -8.80 1.31 -11.14
C ARG A 9 -9.60 1.42 -9.85
N VAL A 10 -9.02 0.97 -8.74
CA VAL A 10 -9.70 0.95 -7.44
C VAL A 10 -9.66 2.32 -6.76
N ARG A 11 -8.56 3.04 -6.95
CA ARG A 11 -8.37 4.38 -6.36
C ARG A 11 -8.81 5.46 -7.34
N ASN A 12 -9.88 6.17 -7.01
CA ASN A 12 -10.28 7.37 -7.76
C ASN A 12 -9.29 8.50 -7.45
N VAL A 13 -8.25 8.63 -8.28
CA VAL A 13 -7.15 9.55 -8.01
C VAL A 13 -7.33 10.82 -8.84
N GLU A 14 -7.80 11.88 -8.20
CA GLU A 14 -7.94 13.20 -8.81
C GLU A 14 -6.62 13.96 -8.94
N LYS A 15 -5.65 13.65 -8.08
CA LYS A 15 -4.32 14.30 -8.05
C LYS A 15 -3.23 13.29 -8.44
N PRO A 16 -2.10 13.75 -9.02
CA PRO A 16 -0.98 12.87 -9.32
C PRO A 16 -0.49 12.12 -8.09
N LEU A 17 -0.50 10.79 -8.16
CA LEU A 17 0.05 9.93 -7.11
C LEU A 17 1.58 9.94 -7.13
N ILE A 18 2.18 10.02 -5.97
CA ILE A 18 3.62 9.75 -5.80
C ILE A 18 3.80 8.24 -5.68
N PHE A 19 4.52 7.65 -6.62
CA PHE A 19 4.93 6.25 -6.56
C PHE A 19 6.37 6.16 -6.08
N HIS A 20 6.56 5.71 -4.83
CA HIS A 20 7.88 5.52 -4.24
C HIS A 20 8.30 4.05 -4.33
N CYS A 21 9.54 3.79 -4.75
CA CYS A 21 10.12 2.45 -4.79
C CYS A 21 11.65 2.49 -4.67
N ASP A 22 12.25 1.32 -4.48
CA ASP A 22 13.68 1.16 -4.65
C ASP A 22 14.09 1.26 -6.13
N ARG A 23 15.39 1.13 -6.40
CA ARG A 23 15.93 1.15 -7.76
C ARG A 23 16.06 -0.25 -8.37
N GLY A 24 15.18 -1.17 -8.01
CA GLY A 24 15.12 -2.48 -8.63
C GLY A 24 14.91 -2.36 -10.14
N CYS A 25 15.57 -3.23 -10.92
CA CYS A 25 15.53 -3.17 -12.39
C CYS A 25 14.10 -3.21 -12.96
N GLN A 26 13.18 -3.87 -12.28
CA GLN A 26 11.76 -3.92 -12.65
C GLN A 26 11.08 -2.55 -12.62
N TYR A 27 11.47 -1.66 -11.69
CA TYR A 27 10.87 -0.33 -11.50
C TYR A 27 11.46 0.76 -12.41
N VAL A 28 12.59 0.46 -13.05
CA VAL A 28 13.20 1.35 -14.06
C VAL A 28 12.98 0.86 -15.49
N SER A 29 12.25 -0.25 -15.68
CA SER A 29 11.93 -0.80 -16.99
C SER A 29 10.98 0.11 -17.76
N GLU A 30 11.12 0.14 -19.10
CA GLU A 30 10.23 0.90 -19.98
C GLU A 30 8.75 0.52 -19.79
N ALA A 31 8.49 -0.79 -19.64
CA ALA A 31 7.14 -1.31 -19.41
C ALA A 31 6.52 -0.76 -18.11
N PHE A 32 7.31 -0.66 -17.04
CA PHE A 32 6.87 -0.09 -15.78
C PHE A 32 6.62 1.43 -15.90
N GLN A 33 7.54 2.16 -16.53
CA GLN A 33 7.37 3.60 -16.77
C GLN A 33 6.10 3.90 -17.56
N LYS A 34 5.77 3.08 -18.55
CA LYS A 34 4.54 3.19 -19.32
C LYS A 34 3.28 2.94 -18.47
N ALA A 35 3.29 1.93 -17.60
CA ALA A 35 2.15 1.63 -16.71
C ALA A 35 1.92 2.69 -15.64
N THR A 36 2.98 3.36 -15.19
CA THR A 36 2.93 4.42 -14.18
C THR A 36 2.89 5.83 -14.77
N LYS A 37 2.59 5.95 -16.06
CA LYS A 37 2.43 7.25 -16.72
C LYS A 37 1.39 8.10 -16.00
N GLY A 38 1.75 9.34 -15.70
CA GLY A 38 0.93 10.27 -14.93
C GLY A 38 1.16 10.23 -13.41
N MET A 39 1.97 9.29 -12.91
CA MET A 39 2.43 9.29 -11.52
C MET A 39 3.75 10.05 -11.38
N ILE A 40 4.00 10.59 -10.19
CA ILE A 40 5.28 11.20 -9.83
C ILE A 40 6.17 10.10 -9.26
N HIS A 41 7.28 9.80 -9.92
CA HIS A 41 8.20 8.77 -9.44
C HIS A 41 9.14 9.34 -8.39
N SER A 42 9.25 8.63 -7.28
CA SER A 42 10.20 8.85 -6.19
C SER A 42 11.02 7.58 -5.98
N TYR A 43 12.32 7.71 -5.88
CA TYR A 43 13.22 6.57 -5.73
C TYR A 43 14.06 6.68 -4.47
N SER A 44 14.17 5.57 -3.74
CA SER A 44 15.08 5.47 -2.61
C SER A 44 16.51 5.82 -3.02
N LYS A 45 17.25 6.47 -2.13
CA LYS A 45 18.67 6.70 -2.30
C LYS A 45 19.41 5.37 -2.35
N LYS A 46 20.40 5.23 -3.22
CA LYS A 46 21.21 4.02 -3.33
C LYS A 46 21.86 3.67 -1.99
N ALA A 47 21.74 2.43 -1.56
CA ALA A 47 22.27 1.92 -0.29
C ALA A 47 21.74 2.65 0.96
N TYR A 48 20.48 3.14 0.91
CA TYR A 48 19.83 3.81 2.04
C TYR A 48 18.48 3.14 2.35
N PRO A 49 18.47 2.06 3.14
CA PRO A 49 17.28 1.26 3.40
C PRO A 49 16.15 2.00 4.11
N TRP A 50 16.46 3.05 4.85
CA TRP A 50 15.46 3.86 5.56
C TRP A 50 14.40 4.49 4.65
N ASP A 51 14.76 4.78 3.40
CA ASP A 51 13.82 5.33 2.43
C ASP A 51 12.72 4.32 2.04
N ASN A 52 12.95 3.01 2.27
CA ASN A 52 12.01 1.95 1.94
C ASN A 52 11.44 1.22 3.18
N ALA A 53 11.67 1.78 4.37
CA ALA A 53 11.36 1.16 5.65
C ALA A 53 9.87 0.80 5.81
N CYS A 54 8.95 1.56 5.22
CA CYS A 54 7.52 1.27 5.32
C CYS A 54 7.15 -0.08 4.72
N ILE A 55 7.60 -0.36 3.48
CA ILE A 55 7.30 -1.63 2.81
C ILE A 55 8.07 -2.80 3.44
N GLU A 56 9.30 -2.56 3.88
CA GLU A 56 10.10 -3.56 4.60
C GLU A 56 9.44 -3.95 5.92
N SER A 57 8.93 -2.98 6.68
CA SER A 57 8.16 -3.21 7.91
C SER A 57 6.90 -4.04 7.62
N PHE A 58 6.14 -3.69 6.59
CA PHE A 58 4.96 -4.46 6.18
C PHE A 58 5.32 -5.92 5.85
N HIS A 59 6.39 -6.15 5.06
CA HIS A 59 6.83 -7.51 4.73
C HIS A 59 7.28 -8.29 5.97
N ALA A 60 7.94 -7.64 6.92
CA ALA A 60 8.34 -8.27 8.18
C ALA A 60 7.12 -8.67 9.02
N LEU A 61 6.10 -7.81 9.10
CA LEU A 61 4.85 -8.09 9.79
C LEU A 61 4.11 -9.27 9.16
N LEU A 62 3.88 -9.21 7.84
CA LEU A 62 3.23 -10.28 7.08
C LEU A 62 3.90 -11.65 7.32
N LYS A 63 5.23 -11.69 7.25
CA LYS A 63 5.98 -12.93 7.50
C LYS A 63 5.82 -13.41 8.93
N ARG A 64 6.03 -12.53 9.90
CA ARG A 64 6.02 -12.88 11.33
C ARG A 64 4.63 -13.25 11.83
N GLU A 65 3.63 -12.50 11.45
CA GLU A 65 2.27 -12.63 11.97
C GLU A 65 1.48 -13.73 11.25
N TRP A 66 1.83 -14.04 9.99
CA TRP A 66 1.01 -14.91 9.16
C TRP A 66 1.80 -15.97 8.38
N ILE A 67 2.57 -15.57 7.38
CA ILE A 67 3.16 -16.48 6.39
C ILE A 67 4.02 -17.58 6.99
N ASN A 68 4.84 -17.28 8.01
CA ASN A 68 5.73 -18.26 8.65
C ASN A 68 5.00 -19.38 9.39
N ARG A 69 3.69 -19.28 9.56
CA ARG A 69 2.86 -20.31 10.21
C ARG A 69 2.38 -21.39 9.25
N PHE A 70 2.59 -21.20 7.95
CA PHE A 70 2.07 -22.07 6.90
C PHE A 70 3.18 -22.69 6.06
N LYS A 71 2.97 -23.95 5.64
CA LYS A 71 3.75 -24.56 4.58
C LYS A 71 3.14 -24.16 3.24
N ILE A 72 3.86 -23.36 2.47
CA ILE A 72 3.41 -22.89 1.16
C ILE A 72 3.66 -23.99 0.12
N PHE A 73 2.63 -24.38 -0.60
CA PHE A 73 2.71 -25.45 -1.60
C PHE A 73 2.95 -24.95 -3.02
N ASN A 74 2.37 -23.79 -3.36
CA ASN A 74 2.47 -23.18 -4.69
C ASN A 74 2.11 -21.69 -4.64
N TYR A 75 2.21 -21.01 -5.79
CA TYR A 75 1.89 -19.60 -5.93
C TYR A 75 0.43 -19.26 -5.54
N ALA A 76 -0.53 -20.05 -6.01
CA ALA A 76 -1.95 -19.80 -5.70
C ALA A 76 -2.24 -19.87 -4.20
N HIS A 77 -1.62 -20.83 -3.50
CA HIS A 77 -1.71 -20.93 -2.04
C HIS A 77 -1.08 -19.72 -1.34
N ALA A 78 0.11 -19.30 -1.77
CA ALA A 78 0.75 -18.09 -1.24
C ALA A 78 -0.13 -16.84 -1.45
N HIS A 79 -0.66 -16.67 -2.66
CA HIS A 79 -1.52 -15.56 -3.01
C HIS A 79 -2.79 -15.51 -2.12
N LYS A 80 -3.43 -16.67 -1.90
CA LYS A 80 -4.60 -16.77 -1.03
C LYS A 80 -4.27 -16.34 0.40
N LEU A 81 -3.20 -16.87 0.99
CA LEU A 81 -2.77 -16.54 2.35
C LEU A 81 -2.45 -15.05 2.52
N ILE A 82 -1.78 -14.45 1.53
CA ILE A 82 -1.45 -13.02 1.56
C ILE A 82 -2.72 -12.18 1.44
N PHE A 83 -3.62 -12.55 0.54
CA PHE A 83 -4.90 -11.87 0.37
C PHE A 83 -5.74 -11.93 1.66
N GLU A 84 -5.86 -13.09 2.28
CA GLU A 84 -6.55 -13.26 3.56
C GLU A 84 -5.95 -12.35 4.64
N TYR A 85 -4.62 -12.35 4.79
CA TYR A 85 -3.98 -11.50 5.77
C TYR A 85 -4.26 -10.02 5.56
N ILE A 86 -4.15 -9.54 4.33
CA ILE A 86 -4.33 -8.12 4.01
C ILE A 86 -5.78 -7.70 4.22
N GLU A 87 -6.73 -8.42 3.61
CA GLU A 87 -8.12 -7.97 3.55
C GLU A 87 -8.91 -8.27 4.83
N THR A 88 -8.61 -9.38 5.51
CA THR A 88 -9.43 -9.78 6.67
C THR A 88 -8.80 -9.43 8.01
N PHE A 89 -7.52 -9.13 8.05
CA PHE A 89 -6.83 -8.82 9.30
C PHE A 89 -6.09 -7.48 9.27
N TYR A 90 -5.13 -7.31 8.34
CA TYR A 90 -4.26 -6.13 8.35
C TYR A 90 -5.04 -4.82 8.15
N ASN A 91 -5.93 -4.78 7.17
CA ASN A 91 -6.69 -3.57 6.86
C ASN A 91 -7.89 -3.34 7.79
N THR A 92 -8.47 -4.40 8.39
CA THR A 92 -9.75 -4.32 9.09
C THR A 92 -9.67 -4.45 10.60
N VAL A 93 -8.67 -5.15 11.12
CA VAL A 93 -8.59 -5.52 12.54
C VAL A 93 -7.29 -5.06 13.18
N ARG A 94 -6.18 -5.10 12.41
CA ARG A 94 -4.87 -4.80 12.95
C ARG A 94 -4.73 -3.31 13.24
N ILE A 95 -4.58 -2.97 14.51
CA ILE A 95 -4.35 -1.58 14.95
C ILE A 95 -2.91 -1.14 14.70
N HIS A 96 -2.73 0.15 14.39
CA HIS A 96 -1.44 0.77 14.13
C HIS A 96 -1.27 2.04 14.96
N SER A 97 -0.16 2.15 15.68
CA SER A 97 0.12 3.32 16.53
C SER A 97 0.18 4.63 15.74
N HIS A 98 0.70 4.61 14.50
CA HIS A 98 0.73 5.79 13.62
C HIS A 98 -0.66 6.18 13.08
N CYS A 99 -1.63 5.30 13.14
CA CYS A 99 -3.03 5.56 12.78
C CYS A 99 -3.90 5.85 14.03
N GLY A 100 -3.30 6.30 15.12
CA GLY A 100 -4.05 6.53 16.37
C GLY A 100 -4.65 5.27 16.99
N TYR A 101 -3.99 4.11 16.79
CA TYR A 101 -4.47 2.78 17.18
C TYR A 101 -5.75 2.33 16.44
N LEU A 102 -6.03 2.91 15.29
CA LEU A 102 -7.05 2.43 14.37
C LEU A 102 -6.46 1.42 13.39
N SER A 103 -7.33 0.63 12.77
CA SER A 103 -6.98 -0.15 11.58
C SER A 103 -6.82 0.78 10.37
N PRO A 104 -6.14 0.36 9.29
CA PRO A 104 -6.04 1.16 8.08
C PRO A 104 -7.39 1.61 7.50
N ASN A 105 -8.40 0.73 7.50
CA ASN A 105 -9.74 1.08 7.00
C ASN A 105 -10.41 2.13 7.87
N GLU A 106 -10.43 1.96 9.19
CA GLU A 106 -11.00 2.93 10.13
C GLU A 106 -10.30 4.29 10.03
N TYR A 107 -8.98 4.31 9.85
CA TYR A 107 -8.23 5.54 9.67
C TYR A 107 -8.56 6.25 8.35
N GLU A 108 -8.73 5.49 7.26
CA GLU A 108 -9.14 6.04 5.96
C GLU A 108 -10.57 6.60 6.01
N GLU A 109 -11.50 5.90 6.64
CA GLU A 109 -12.89 6.36 6.86
C GLU A 109 -12.93 7.67 7.64
N GLN A 110 -12.23 7.74 8.77
CA GLN A 110 -12.13 8.96 9.58
C GLN A 110 -11.53 10.15 8.79
N TYR A 111 -10.55 9.88 7.94
CA TYR A 111 -9.95 10.91 7.08
C TYR A 111 -10.95 11.44 6.06
N LEU A 112 -11.75 10.59 5.44
CA LEU A 112 -12.76 10.98 4.46
C LEU A 112 -13.89 11.79 5.12
N GLU A 113 -14.38 11.38 6.27
CA GLU A 113 -15.38 12.11 7.06
C GLU A 113 -14.90 13.53 7.39
N ASN A 114 -13.64 13.66 7.84
CA ASN A 114 -13.05 14.97 8.13
C ASN A 114 -12.95 15.89 6.91
N ILE A 115 -12.70 15.34 5.71
CA ILE A 115 -12.68 16.12 4.46
C ILE A 115 -14.09 16.62 4.13
N GLU A 116 -15.10 15.76 4.21
CA GLU A 116 -16.48 16.12 3.93
C GLU A 116 -17.00 17.20 4.89
N GLU A 117 -16.75 17.07 6.20
CA GLU A 117 -17.10 18.08 7.18
C GLU A 117 -16.44 19.44 6.91
N ASN A 118 -15.15 19.44 6.54
CA ASN A 118 -14.45 20.67 6.23
C ASN A 118 -14.95 21.30 4.93
N ALA A 119 -15.32 20.51 3.93
CA ALA A 119 -15.91 21.02 2.69
C ALA A 119 -17.27 21.71 2.97
N ILE A 120 -18.10 21.13 3.84
CA ILE A 120 -19.39 21.72 4.25
C ILE A 120 -19.18 23.03 5.01
N LYS A 121 -18.19 23.09 5.89
CA LYS A 121 -17.86 24.32 6.68
C LYS A 121 -17.36 25.47 5.80
N ILE A 122 -16.74 25.19 4.66
CA ILE A 122 -16.23 26.21 3.74
C ILE A 122 -17.35 26.71 2.79
N ALA A 123 -18.37 25.88 2.55
CA ALA A 123 -19.48 26.20 1.65
C ALA A 123 -20.62 27.03 2.31
N ASN A 124 -20.58 27.15 3.64
CA ASN A 124 -21.52 27.97 4.44
C ASN A 124 -20.86 29.26 4.94
#